data_fc55416b4b5b4e69d0bb5a0ddd2567b0
#
_entry.id   fc55416b4b5b4e69d0bb5a0ddd2567b0
#
_cell.length_a   1.000
_cell.length_b   1.000
_cell.length_c   1.000
_cell.angle_alpha   90.00
_cell.angle_beta   90.00
_cell.angle_gamma   90.00
#
_symmetry.space_group_name_H-M   'P 1'
#
loop_
_entity.id
_entity.type
_entity.pdbx_description
1 polymer ?
#
loop_
_entity_poly.entity_id
_entity_poly.type
_entity_poly.pdbx_seq_one_letter_code
_entity_poly.pdbx_strand_id
1 'polypeptide(L)'
;MRQTTKARHTLGIRGQLMWFLCFICLFLLGLFWLLSTQLLEPLYTKHIETQLTNQADSIVERLDDAIAEGKVLSSWSFGQLAVNSDFFDKLTLELYTKGSLNSFCVDISDTTLHTIYKIENQSFCNLHGTYLSDSANNDKIIATALAMRRKCRSVGSFVQTLNPPRLSGSAQLLVGRTTADGSYTVLVTTSLVHVAEAGKVLSTLLPLAAAL
;
A
#
# COMPACT_ATOMS: atom_id res chain seq x y z
N MET A 1 -8.39 -22.86 -70.26
CA MET A 1 -8.97 -22.26 -69.05
C MET A 1 -9.27 -23.36 -68.02
N ARG A 2 -8.45 -23.53 -67.01
CA ARG A 2 -8.64 -24.52 -65.93
C ARG A 2 -9.26 -23.80 -64.75
N GLN A 3 -10.54 -24.04 -64.50
CA GLN A 3 -11.20 -23.55 -63.27
C GLN A 3 -10.75 -24.41 -62.10
N THR A 4 -10.01 -23.83 -61.18
CA THR A 4 -9.67 -24.41 -59.89
C THR A 4 -10.88 -24.26 -58.97
N THR A 5 -11.69 -25.31 -58.87
CA THR A 5 -12.75 -25.41 -57.86
C THR A 5 -12.13 -25.49 -56.50
N LYS A 6 -12.24 -24.38 -55.74
CA LYS A 6 -11.83 -24.27 -54.35
C LYS A 6 -12.78 -25.13 -53.50
N ALA A 7 -12.35 -26.32 -53.12
CA ALA A 7 -13.10 -27.19 -52.22
C ALA A 7 -13.32 -26.46 -50.89
N ARG A 8 -14.54 -26.03 -50.63
CA ARG A 8 -14.96 -25.57 -49.30
C ARG A 8 -15.02 -26.80 -48.41
N HIS A 9 -14.02 -26.97 -47.56
CA HIS A 9 -14.08 -27.90 -46.44
C HIS A 9 -15.21 -27.48 -45.49
N THR A 10 -16.40 -28.05 -45.70
CA THR A 10 -17.49 -27.97 -44.72
C THR A 10 -17.11 -28.88 -43.55
N LEU A 11 -16.65 -28.28 -42.47
CA LEU A 11 -16.46 -28.98 -41.21
C LEU A 11 -17.78 -29.69 -40.85
N GLY A 12 -17.74 -31.00 -40.64
CA GLY A 12 -18.91 -31.75 -40.19
C GLY A 12 -19.44 -31.19 -38.86
N ILE A 13 -20.69 -31.46 -38.53
CA ILE A 13 -21.39 -30.95 -37.34
C ILE A 13 -20.55 -31.08 -36.05
N ARG A 14 -19.80 -32.19 -35.93
CA ARG A 14 -18.86 -32.40 -34.79
C ARG A 14 -17.72 -31.38 -34.77
N GLY A 15 -17.16 -31.02 -35.91
CA GLY A 15 -16.11 -30.01 -36.00
C GLY A 15 -16.60 -28.60 -35.67
N GLN A 16 -17.82 -28.27 -36.13
CA GLN A 16 -18.44 -26.98 -35.77
C GLN A 16 -18.73 -26.88 -34.29
N LEU A 17 -19.17 -27.94 -33.63
CA LEU A 17 -19.45 -27.98 -32.19
C LEU A 17 -18.15 -27.85 -31.40
N MET A 18 -17.08 -28.55 -31.77
CA MET A 18 -15.76 -28.43 -31.17
C MET A 18 -15.20 -27.00 -31.27
N TRP A 19 -15.34 -26.39 -32.46
CA TRP A 19 -14.87 -25.02 -32.70
C TRP A 19 -15.63 -24.00 -31.83
N PHE A 20 -16.94 -24.17 -31.70
CA PHE A 20 -17.79 -23.34 -30.89
C PHE A 20 -17.44 -23.48 -29.41
N LEU A 21 -17.16 -24.69 -28.93
CA LEU A 21 -16.76 -24.96 -27.54
C LEU A 21 -15.39 -24.36 -27.23
N CYS A 22 -14.41 -24.51 -28.14
CA CYS A 22 -13.10 -23.85 -28.02
C CYS A 22 -13.22 -22.33 -27.98
N PHE A 23 -14.08 -21.75 -28.81
CA PHE A 23 -14.30 -20.30 -28.84
C PHE A 23 -14.89 -19.79 -27.50
N ILE A 24 -15.87 -20.52 -26.96
CA ILE A 24 -16.44 -20.17 -25.63
C ILE A 24 -15.38 -20.25 -24.52
N CYS A 25 -14.57 -21.32 -24.50
CA CYS A 25 -13.49 -21.44 -23.52
C CYS A 25 -12.47 -20.31 -23.63
N LEU A 26 -12.03 -19.96 -24.82
CA LEU A 26 -11.11 -18.85 -25.06
C LEU A 26 -11.73 -17.49 -24.66
N PHE A 27 -13.01 -17.31 -24.97
CA PHE A 27 -13.73 -16.10 -24.58
C PHE A 27 -13.84 -15.96 -23.06
N LEU A 28 -14.19 -17.04 -22.35
CA LEU A 28 -14.27 -17.05 -20.88
C LEU A 28 -12.89 -16.82 -20.23
N LEU A 29 -11.83 -17.44 -20.76
CA LEU A 29 -10.46 -17.21 -20.31
C LEU A 29 -10.03 -15.75 -20.54
N GLY A 30 -10.33 -15.19 -21.69
CA GLY A 30 -10.04 -13.78 -22.00
C GLY A 30 -10.81 -12.81 -21.10
N LEU A 31 -12.07 -13.11 -20.84
CA LEU A 31 -12.93 -12.31 -19.96
C LEU A 31 -12.44 -12.41 -18.51
N PHE A 32 -12.07 -13.59 -18.05
CA PHE A 32 -11.48 -13.79 -16.72
C PHE A 32 -10.14 -13.06 -16.58
N TRP A 33 -9.28 -13.13 -17.61
CA TRP A 33 -8.01 -12.40 -17.62
C TRP A 33 -8.23 -10.88 -17.53
N LEU A 34 -9.18 -10.36 -18.33
CA LEU A 34 -9.51 -8.94 -18.35
C LEU A 34 -10.09 -8.46 -16.99
N LEU A 35 -10.99 -9.25 -16.40
CA LEU A 35 -11.53 -8.97 -15.07
C LEU A 35 -10.43 -9.00 -13.99
N SER A 36 -9.55 -9.99 -14.04
CA SER A 36 -8.47 -10.13 -13.06
C SER A 36 -7.45 -9.00 -13.12
N THR A 37 -7.06 -8.58 -14.34
CA THR A 37 -6.03 -7.53 -14.49
C THR A 37 -6.57 -6.12 -14.37
N GLN A 38 -7.81 -5.87 -14.78
CA GLN A 38 -8.38 -4.51 -14.81
C GLN A 38 -9.19 -4.15 -13.56
N LEU A 39 -9.76 -5.13 -12.86
CA LEU A 39 -10.64 -4.89 -11.71
C LEU A 39 -9.99 -5.22 -10.36
N LEU A 40 -9.22 -6.30 -10.28
CA LEU A 40 -8.64 -6.74 -9.00
C LEU A 40 -7.65 -5.75 -8.42
N GLU A 41 -6.74 -5.22 -9.25
CA GLU A 41 -5.70 -4.30 -8.80
C GLU A 41 -6.28 -2.99 -8.23
N PRO A 42 -7.17 -2.26 -8.93
CA PRO A 42 -7.72 -1.03 -8.38
C PRO A 42 -8.66 -1.27 -7.20
N LEU A 43 -9.44 -2.36 -7.19
CA LEU A 43 -10.31 -2.70 -6.06
C LEU A 43 -9.50 -3.03 -4.80
N TYR A 44 -8.43 -3.81 -4.95
CA TYR A 44 -7.56 -4.14 -3.83
C TYR A 44 -6.83 -2.91 -3.30
N THR A 45 -6.27 -2.09 -4.19
CA THR A 45 -5.61 -0.84 -3.81
C THR A 45 -6.56 0.07 -3.04
N LYS A 46 -7.80 0.23 -3.51
CA LYS A 46 -8.82 1.01 -2.84
C LYS A 46 -9.21 0.43 -1.48
N HIS A 47 -9.26 -0.89 -1.36
CA HIS A 47 -9.53 -1.56 -0.09
C HIS A 47 -8.42 -1.29 0.93
N ILE A 48 -7.16 -1.43 0.52
CA ILE A 48 -6.00 -1.11 1.35
C ILE A 48 -5.99 0.38 1.73
N GLU A 49 -6.27 1.28 0.79
CA GLU A 49 -6.39 2.71 1.05
C GLU A 49 -7.42 3.00 2.14
N THR A 50 -8.58 2.39 2.05
CA THR A 50 -9.64 2.53 3.06
C THR A 50 -9.19 2.00 4.42
N GLN A 51 -8.53 0.83 4.45
CA GLN A 51 -8.00 0.27 5.69
C GLN A 51 -6.94 1.18 6.33
N LEU A 52 -5.97 1.69 5.57
CA LEU A 52 -4.95 2.60 6.07
C LEU A 52 -5.56 3.91 6.57
N THR A 53 -6.53 4.43 5.83
CA THR A 53 -7.24 5.65 6.23
C THR A 53 -7.93 5.45 7.57
N ASN A 54 -8.70 4.38 7.74
CA ASN A 54 -9.38 4.07 8.99
C ASN A 54 -8.38 3.89 10.15
N GLN A 55 -7.22 3.30 9.89
CA GLN A 55 -6.18 3.16 10.90
C GLN A 55 -5.55 4.50 11.27
N ALA A 56 -5.22 5.33 10.29
CA ALA A 56 -4.68 6.66 10.54
C ALA A 56 -5.68 7.52 11.32
N ASP A 57 -6.96 7.47 10.95
CA ASP A 57 -8.03 8.20 11.63
C ASP A 57 -8.20 7.69 13.07
N SER A 58 -8.16 6.37 13.31
CA SER A 58 -8.23 5.81 14.67
C SER A 58 -7.03 6.21 15.55
N ILE A 59 -5.83 6.31 14.97
CA ILE A 59 -4.64 6.77 15.71
C ILE A 59 -4.79 8.25 16.07
N VAL A 60 -5.24 9.08 15.10
CA VAL A 60 -5.44 10.51 15.34
C VAL A 60 -6.51 10.74 16.40
N GLU A 61 -7.64 10.02 16.35
CA GLU A 61 -8.70 10.09 17.36
C GLU A 61 -8.14 9.81 18.78
N ARG A 62 -7.27 8.78 18.91
CA ARG A 62 -6.62 8.47 20.19
C ARG A 62 -5.67 9.58 20.66
N LEU A 63 -4.95 10.21 19.73
CA LEU A 63 -4.09 11.34 20.06
C LEU A 63 -4.92 12.56 20.49
N ASP A 64 -5.98 12.86 19.76
CA ASP A 64 -6.89 13.97 20.06
C ASP A 64 -7.58 13.78 21.42
N ASP A 65 -8.03 12.58 21.76
CA ASP A 65 -8.58 12.21 23.07
C ASP A 65 -7.55 12.45 24.17
N ALA A 66 -6.31 11.99 23.98
CA ALA A 66 -5.25 12.18 24.97
C ALA A 66 -4.89 13.66 25.17
N ILE A 67 -4.89 14.46 24.10
CA ILE A 67 -4.68 15.91 24.17
C ILE A 67 -5.83 16.58 24.92
N ALA A 68 -7.08 16.19 24.62
CA ALA A 68 -8.26 16.72 25.30
C ALA A 68 -8.26 16.39 26.82
N GLU A 69 -7.71 15.23 27.19
CA GLU A 69 -7.49 14.85 28.59
C GLU A 69 -6.31 15.61 29.26
N GLY A 70 -5.62 16.48 28.53
CA GLY A 70 -4.47 17.25 29.04
C GLY A 70 -3.19 16.42 29.20
N LYS A 71 -3.09 15.25 28.56
CA LYS A 71 -1.87 14.43 28.59
C LYS A 71 -0.80 15.06 27.70
N VAL A 72 0.39 15.25 28.28
CA VAL A 72 1.58 15.62 27.50
C VAL A 72 2.13 14.37 26.84
N LEU A 73 2.04 14.28 25.53
CA LEU A 73 2.50 13.13 24.76
C LEU A 73 4.00 13.21 24.45
N SER A 74 4.51 14.43 24.26
CA SER A 74 5.93 14.68 24.05
C SER A 74 6.31 16.06 24.59
N SER A 75 7.51 16.20 25.11
CA SER A 75 8.05 17.48 25.59
C SER A 75 9.54 17.59 25.25
N TRP A 76 9.95 18.77 24.84
CA TRP A 76 11.36 19.08 24.65
C TRP A 76 11.92 19.75 25.88
N SER A 77 12.92 19.15 26.50
CA SER A 77 13.61 19.69 27.67
C SER A 77 15.11 19.50 27.52
N PHE A 78 15.89 20.59 27.68
CA PHE A 78 17.35 20.59 27.57
C PHE A 78 17.92 19.91 26.32
N GLY A 79 17.21 20.02 25.16
CA GLY A 79 17.63 19.39 23.90
C GLY A 79 17.34 17.90 23.84
N GLN A 80 16.63 17.33 24.79
CA GLN A 80 16.17 15.95 24.78
C GLN A 80 14.65 15.89 24.60
N LEU A 81 14.22 14.94 23.78
CA LEU A 81 12.82 14.62 23.57
C LEU A 81 12.38 13.61 24.64
N ALA A 82 11.50 14.02 25.52
CA ALA A 82 10.80 13.12 26.44
C ALA A 82 9.46 12.73 25.81
N VAL A 83 9.17 11.44 25.74
CA VAL A 83 7.95 10.86 25.14
C VAL A 83 7.20 10.09 26.22
N ASN A 84 5.86 10.18 26.22
CA ASN A 84 5.01 9.43 27.13
C ASN A 84 4.94 7.96 26.68
N SER A 85 5.87 7.15 27.18
CA SER A 85 5.98 5.72 26.79
C SER A 85 4.71 4.95 27.12
N ASP A 86 4.08 5.18 28.26
CA ASP A 86 2.88 4.45 28.70
C ASP A 86 1.70 4.62 27.72
N PHE A 87 1.56 5.82 27.17
CA PHE A 87 0.53 6.08 26.16
C PHE A 87 0.82 5.32 24.87
N PHE A 88 2.03 5.41 24.36
CA PHE A 88 2.41 4.79 23.10
C PHE A 88 2.48 3.26 23.19
N ASP A 89 2.85 2.70 24.34
CA ASP A 89 2.83 1.26 24.57
C ASP A 89 1.39 0.71 24.57
N LYS A 90 0.45 1.43 25.17
CA LYS A 90 -0.98 1.09 25.11
C LYS A 90 -1.53 1.20 23.69
N LEU A 91 -1.19 2.26 22.97
CA LEU A 91 -1.57 2.45 21.56
C LEU A 91 -1.04 1.28 20.71
N THR A 92 0.22 0.89 20.92
CA THR A 92 0.83 -0.23 20.21
C THR A 92 0.10 -1.52 20.50
N LEU A 93 -0.18 -1.81 21.77
CA LEU A 93 -0.90 -3.01 22.17
C LEU A 93 -2.31 -3.07 21.54
N GLU A 94 -3.01 -1.94 21.51
CA GLU A 94 -4.33 -1.86 20.88
C GLU A 94 -4.27 -2.13 19.38
N LEU A 95 -3.30 -1.56 18.70
CA LEU A 95 -3.08 -1.79 17.27
C LEU A 95 -2.70 -3.25 16.97
N TYR A 96 -1.92 -3.89 17.84
CA TYR A 96 -1.59 -5.32 17.74
C TYR A 96 -2.82 -6.21 17.94
N THR A 97 -3.63 -5.93 18.95
CA THR A 97 -4.81 -6.75 19.25
C THR A 97 -5.88 -6.67 18.18
N LYS A 98 -5.99 -5.55 17.50
CA LYS A 98 -6.88 -5.38 16.33
C LYS A 98 -6.36 -6.09 15.07
N GLY A 99 -5.22 -6.79 15.14
CA GLY A 99 -4.63 -7.54 14.03
C GLY A 99 -4.11 -6.68 12.88
N SER A 100 -4.06 -5.38 13.09
CA SER A 100 -3.79 -4.42 12.04
C SER A 100 -2.29 -4.15 11.81
N LEU A 101 -1.44 -4.41 12.82
CA LEU A 101 0.00 -4.06 12.76
C LEU A 101 0.87 -4.99 11.90
N ASN A 102 0.35 -6.12 11.43
CA ASN A 102 1.18 -7.07 10.65
C ASN A 102 1.50 -6.58 9.23
N SER A 103 0.86 -5.49 8.78
CA SER A 103 0.91 -5.07 7.37
C SER A 103 1.31 -3.61 7.16
N PHE A 104 1.50 -2.79 8.20
CA PHE A 104 1.82 -1.38 8.03
C PHE A 104 2.75 -0.81 9.10
N CYS A 105 3.34 0.32 8.76
CA CYS A 105 4.24 1.09 9.59
C CYS A 105 3.55 2.38 10.00
N VAL A 106 3.80 2.82 11.22
CA VAL A 106 3.29 4.09 11.75
C VAL A 106 4.46 4.99 12.12
N ASP A 107 4.39 6.24 11.72
CA ASP A 107 5.31 7.31 12.11
C ASP A 107 4.49 8.48 12.67
N ILE A 108 4.73 8.81 13.92
CA ILE A 108 4.10 9.95 14.58
C ILE A 108 5.18 11.00 14.83
N SER A 109 4.96 12.21 14.33
CA SER A 109 5.87 13.34 14.45
C SER A 109 5.19 14.54 15.10
N ASP A 110 6.00 15.35 15.78
CA ASP A 110 5.58 16.58 16.42
C ASP A 110 5.56 17.79 15.46
N THR A 111 5.29 18.97 16.02
CA THR A 111 5.30 20.25 15.28
C THR A 111 6.65 20.59 14.68
N THR A 112 7.74 20.07 15.21
CA THR A 112 9.11 20.29 14.71
C THR A 112 9.50 19.29 13.64
N LEU A 113 8.58 18.40 13.25
CA LEU A 113 8.76 17.31 12.26
C LEU A 113 9.71 16.20 12.76
N HIS A 114 10.04 16.18 14.06
CA HIS A 114 10.77 15.07 14.65
C HIS A 114 9.84 13.89 14.92
N THR A 115 10.30 12.69 14.63
CA THR A 115 9.58 11.47 15.01
C THR A 115 9.59 11.33 16.51
N ILE A 116 8.42 11.33 17.13
CA ILE A 116 8.24 11.08 18.55
C ILE A 116 7.99 9.61 18.83
N TYR A 117 7.35 8.93 17.89
CA TYR A 117 7.04 7.52 18.01
C TYR A 117 6.93 6.84 16.65
N LYS A 118 7.40 5.59 16.57
CA LYS A 118 7.32 4.80 15.35
C LYS A 118 7.05 3.33 15.65
N ILE A 119 6.28 2.71 14.79
CA ILE A 119 6.05 1.28 14.77
C ILE A 119 6.61 0.74 13.47
N GLU A 120 7.70 -0.01 13.57
CA GLU A 120 8.39 -0.64 12.46
C GLU A 120 8.30 -2.15 12.65
N ASN A 121 7.29 -2.75 12.04
CA ASN A 121 7.10 -4.19 12.19
C ASN A 121 7.67 -5.00 11.01
N GLN A 122 8.15 -4.36 9.96
CA GLN A 122 8.60 -5.05 8.74
C GLN A 122 9.73 -4.31 8.01
N SER A 123 10.49 -5.08 7.24
CA SER A 123 11.62 -4.60 6.43
C SER A 123 11.28 -3.56 5.36
N PHE A 124 10.00 -3.31 5.08
CA PHE A 124 9.56 -2.31 4.12
C PHE A 124 9.25 -0.93 4.75
N CYS A 125 9.36 -0.79 6.07
CA CYS A 125 9.17 0.49 6.77
C CYS A 125 10.31 1.49 6.47
N ASN A 126 10.67 1.64 5.22
CA ASN A 126 11.86 2.38 4.77
C ASN A 126 11.72 3.91 4.82
N LEU A 127 10.58 4.47 5.26
CA LEU A 127 10.43 5.92 5.46
C LEU A 127 11.31 6.45 6.61
N HIS A 128 11.93 5.57 7.38
CA HIS A 128 12.63 5.93 8.61
C HIS A 128 14.16 5.89 8.52
N GLY A 129 14.74 5.53 7.37
CA GLY A 129 16.16 5.75 7.10
C GLY A 129 17.20 5.05 7.99
N THR A 130 16.77 4.16 8.90
CA THR A 130 17.64 3.70 9.99
C THR A 130 18.49 2.48 9.69
N TYR A 131 18.32 1.80 8.55
CA TYR A 131 18.95 0.48 8.36
C TYR A 131 19.70 0.24 7.05
N LEU A 132 19.92 1.25 6.23
CA LEU A 132 20.68 1.08 5.01
C LEU A 132 22.09 1.62 5.19
N SER A 133 23.08 0.75 5.00
CA SER A 133 24.50 1.08 5.02
C SER A 133 24.96 2.05 3.92
N ASP A 134 24.05 2.47 3.06
CA ASP A 134 24.31 3.38 1.92
C ASP A 134 23.82 4.79 2.26
N SER A 135 24.74 5.67 2.64
CA SER A 135 24.48 7.05 3.09
C SER A 135 23.69 7.89 2.09
N ALA A 136 23.96 7.73 0.79
CA ALA A 136 23.31 8.53 -0.26
C ALA A 136 21.80 8.19 -0.42
N ASN A 137 21.39 6.96 -0.11
CA ASN A 137 20.00 6.56 -0.13
C ASN A 137 19.27 6.97 1.16
N ASN A 138 19.96 7.00 2.31
CA ASN A 138 19.41 7.48 3.56
C ASN A 138 19.01 8.94 3.49
N ASP A 139 19.82 9.80 2.90
CA ASP A 139 19.48 11.22 2.76
C ASP A 139 18.21 11.45 1.94
N LYS A 140 18.01 10.67 0.88
CA LYS A 140 16.79 10.74 0.06
C LYS A 140 15.56 10.25 0.82
N ILE A 141 15.70 9.20 1.60
CA ILE A 141 14.60 8.65 2.41
C ILE A 141 14.20 9.64 3.49
N ILE A 142 15.17 10.22 4.20
CA ILE A 142 14.95 11.25 5.23
C ILE A 142 14.29 12.48 4.59
N ALA A 143 14.79 12.96 3.45
CA ALA A 143 14.22 14.08 2.74
C ALA A 143 12.77 13.81 2.30
N THR A 144 12.49 12.58 1.83
CA THR A 144 11.13 12.17 1.45
C THR A 144 10.21 12.13 2.68
N ALA A 145 10.64 11.55 3.79
CA ALA A 145 9.87 11.51 5.03
C ALA A 145 9.54 12.92 5.53
N LEU A 146 10.52 13.82 5.56
CA LEU A 146 10.33 15.22 5.93
C LEU A 146 9.39 15.95 4.98
N ALA A 147 9.49 15.71 3.67
CA ALA A 147 8.57 16.29 2.69
C ALA A 147 7.14 15.82 2.92
N MET A 148 6.93 14.53 3.24
CA MET A 148 5.60 13.98 3.53
C MET A 148 5.01 14.53 4.82
N ARG A 149 5.81 14.68 5.89
CA ARG A 149 5.38 15.32 7.13
C ARG A 149 4.97 16.78 6.92
N ARG A 150 5.79 17.55 6.18
CA ARG A 150 5.47 18.95 5.81
C ARG A 150 4.18 19.03 4.99
N LYS A 151 4.01 18.14 4.01
CA LYS A 151 2.81 18.06 3.20
C LYS A 151 1.59 17.75 4.06
N CYS A 152 1.68 16.76 4.96
CA CYS A 152 0.60 16.40 5.86
C CYS A 152 0.18 17.58 6.71
N ARG A 153 1.14 18.28 7.31
CA ARG A 153 0.87 19.45 8.13
C ARG A 153 0.23 20.61 7.36
N SER A 154 0.56 20.78 6.08
CA SER A 154 0.00 21.86 5.27
C SER A 154 -1.41 21.58 4.77
N VAL A 155 -1.76 20.30 4.52
CA VAL A 155 -3.02 19.88 3.91
C VAL A 155 -3.97 19.24 4.94
N GLY A 156 -3.44 18.79 6.09
CA GLY A 156 -4.19 18.10 7.15
C GLY A 156 -4.41 16.61 6.87
N SER A 157 -4.71 16.25 5.63
CA SER A 157 -4.91 14.86 5.23
C SER A 157 -4.51 14.63 3.78
N PHE A 158 -3.88 13.49 3.49
CA PHE A 158 -3.59 13.10 2.11
C PHE A 158 -3.37 11.59 2.00
N VAL A 159 -3.51 11.08 0.77
CA VAL A 159 -3.14 9.73 0.38
C VAL A 159 -2.19 9.84 -0.82
N GLN A 160 -1.11 9.07 -0.81
CA GLN A 160 -0.12 9.09 -1.89
C GLN A 160 0.56 7.75 -2.05
N THR A 161 0.75 7.33 -3.29
CA THR A 161 1.61 6.19 -3.61
C THR A 161 3.05 6.69 -3.76
N LEU A 162 3.97 6.06 -3.05
CA LEU A 162 5.40 6.30 -3.13
C LEU A 162 6.07 5.16 -3.89
N ASN A 163 6.94 5.53 -4.83
CA ASN A 163 7.83 4.58 -5.50
C ASN A 163 9.21 4.72 -4.86
N PRO A 164 9.59 3.82 -3.95
CA PRO A 164 10.89 3.94 -3.28
C PRO A 164 12.02 3.76 -4.29
N PRO A 165 13.14 4.47 -4.10
CA PRO A 165 14.31 4.30 -4.95
C PRO A 165 14.86 2.87 -4.79
N ARG A 166 14.86 2.14 -5.87
CA ARG A 166 15.47 0.86 -6.27
C ARG A 166 15.74 -0.29 -5.26
N LEU A 167 15.76 -0.10 -3.96
CA LEU A 167 16.23 -1.13 -3.01
C LEU A 167 15.16 -2.08 -2.44
N SER A 168 13.89 -1.71 -2.49
CA SER A 168 12.79 -2.62 -2.09
C SER A 168 11.79 -2.94 -3.20
N GLY A 169 11.95 -2.37 -4.39
CA GLY A 169 11.22 -2.77 -5.60
C GLY A 169 9.69 -2.62 -5.59
N SER A 170 9.08 -2.23 -4.49
CA SER A 170 7.65 -2.22 -4.33
C SER A 170 7.11 -0.83 -4.07
N ALA A 171 6.02 -0.49 -4.77
CA ALA A 171 5.24 0.70 -4.46
C ALA A 171 4.71 0.64 -3.03
N GLN A 172 4.69 1.76 -2.35
CA GLN A 172 4.14 1.91 -1.00
C GLN A 172 2.97 2.87 -1.02
N LEU A 173 1.92 2.54 -0.31
CA LEU A 173 0.81 3.44 -0.09
C LEU A 173 1.00 4.15 1.25
N LEU A 174 0.94 5.47 1.23
CA LEU A 174 1.11 6.34 2.38
C LEU A 174 -0.16 7.13 2.62
N VAL A 175 -0.66 7.09 3.85
CA VAL A 175 -1.75 7.94 4.34
C VAL A 175 -1.20 8.87 5.40
N GLY A 176 -1.44 10.17 5.26
CA GLY A 176 -1.09 11.19 6.23
C GLY A 176 -2.33 11.80 6.87
N ARG A 177 -2.27 12.00 8.19
CA ARG A 177 -3.30 12.68 9.00
C ARG A 177 -2.63 13.58 10.02
N THR A 178 -3.34 14.64 10.40
CA THR A 178 -2.89 15.57 11.43
C THR A 178 -3.96 15.65 12.51
N THR A 179 -3.55 15.76 13.78
CA THR A 179 -4.46 16.00 14.91
C THR A 179 -5.24 17.30 14.73
N ALA A 180 -6.39 17.41 15.38
CA ALA A 180 -7.29 18.55 15.24
C ALA A 180 -6.63 19.89 15.60
N ASP A 181 -5.73 19.88 16.58
CA ASP A 181 -4.93 21.04 16.99
C ASP A 181 -3.66 21.27 16.15
N GLY A 182 -3.34 20.35 15.22
CA GLY A 182 -2.15 20.40 14.39
C GLY A 182 -0.84 20.10 15.11
N SER A 183 -0.89 19.61 16.35
CA SER A 183 0.32 19.36 17.17
C SER A 183 1.06 18.09 16.73
N TYR A 184 0.36 17.10 16.20
CA TYR A 184 0.96 15.85 15.76
C TYR A 184 0.56 15.50 14.33
N THR A 185 1.49 14.83 13.65
CA THR A 185 1.27 14.29 12.30
C THR A 185 1.49 12.79 12.32
N VAL A 186 0.53 12.04 11.81
CA VAL A 186 0.53 10.59 11.72
C VAL A 186 0.70 10.19 10.27
N LEU A 187 1.73 9.42 9.96
CA LEU A 187 1.96 8.81 8.66
C LEU A 187 1.82 7.30 8.80
N VAL A 188 0.90 6.71 8.06
CA VAL A 188 0.71 5.25 8.01
C VAL A 188 1.07 4.76 6.63
N THR A 189 1.95 3.76 6.55
CA THR A 189 2.50 3.26 5.29
C THR A 189 2.35 1.76 5.18
N THR A 190 2.03 1.26 4.00
CA THR A 190 2.05 -0.17 3.69
C THR A 190 2.68 -0.43 2.34
N SER A 191 3.19 -1.66 2.14
CA SER A 191 3.73 -2.10 0.86
C SER A 191 2.62 -2.66 -0.04
N LEU A 192 2.66 -2.32 -1.32
CA LEU A 192 1.79 -2.88 -2.34
C LEU A 192 2.39 -4.11 -3.05
N VAL A 193 3.46 -4.72 -2.49
CA VAL A 193 4.18 -5.87 -3.09
C VAL A 193 3.22 -6.99 -3.46
N HIS A 194 2.39 -7.41 -2.53
CA HIS A 194 1.51 -8.57 -2.73
C HIS A 194 0.51 -8.39 -3.87
N VAL A 195 0.12 -7.15 -4.17
CA VAL A 195 -0.77 -6.82 -5.30
C VAL A 195 -0.05 -6.99 -6.62
N ALA A 196 1.14 -6.42 -6.72
CA ALA A 196 1.96 -6.48 -7.92
C ALA A 196 2.44 -7.91 -8.23
N GLU A 197 2.79 -8.69 -7.20
CA GLU A 197 3.21 -10.08 -7.35
C GLU A 197 2.05 -10.99 -7.74
N ALA A 198 0.88 -10.86 -7.13
CA ALA A 198 -0.30 -11.63 -7.50
C ALA A 198 -0.72 -11.34 -8.96
N GLY A 199 -0.72 -10.07 -9.38
CA GLY A 199 -0.98 -9.67 -10.77
C GLY A 199 0.05 -10.25 -11.73
N LYS A 200 1.33 -10.26 -11.38
CA LYS A 200 2.41 -10.79 -12.20
C LYS A 200 2.35 -12.32 -12.31
N VAL A 201 2.04 -13.03 -11.24
CA VAL A 201 1.85 -14.50 -11.26
C VAL A 201 0.64 -14.86 -12.13
N LEU A 202 -0.48 -14.16 -11.99
CA LEU A 202 -1.66 -14.38 -12.82
C LEU A 202 -1.38 -14.12 -14.31
N SER A 203 -0.70 -13.01 -14.62
CA SER A 203 -0.37 -12.65 -16.00
C SER A 203 0.60 -13.63 -16.66
N THR A 204 1.42 -14.34 -15.89
CA THR A 204 2.37 -15.35 -16.41
C THR A 204 1.74 -16.73 -16.53
N LEU A 205 0.84 -17.11 -15.60
CA LEU A 205 0.22 -18.44 -15.61
C LEU A 205 -0.94 -18.57 -16.60
N LEU A 206 -1.70 -17.49 -16.83
CA LEU A 206 -2.84 -17.50 -17.74
C LEU A 206 -2.49 -17.84 -19.20
N PRO A 207 -1.46 -17.23 -19.85
CA PRO A 207 -1.08 -17.61 -21.19
C PRO A 207 -0.53 -19.05 -21.28
N LEU A 208 0.10 -19.54 -20.20
CA LEU A 208 0.58 -20.92 -20.14
C LEU A 208 -0.58 -21.93 -20.08
N ALA A 209 -1.63 -21.62 -19.30
CA ALA A 209 -2.85 -22.43 -19.23
C ALA A 209 -3.67 -22.39 -20.52
N ALA A 210 -3.57 -21.31 -21.30
CA ALA A 210 -4.24 -21.19 -22.59
C ALA A 210 -3.49 -21.91 -23.74
N ALA A 211 -2.19 -22.26 -23.54
CA ALA A 211 -1.34 -22.94 -24.51
C ALA A 211 -1.36 -24.48 -24.38
N LEU A 212 -1.92 -25.02 -23.29
CA LEU A 212 -2.15 -26.46 -23.04
C LEU A 212 -3.53 -26.91 -23.50
#